data_f953ff9128c90a7db211c5e879bec71c
#
_entry.id   f953ff9128c90a7db211c5e879bec71c
#
_cell.length_a   1.000
_cell.length_b   1.000
_cell.length_c   1.000
_cell.angle_alpha   90.00
_cell.angle_beta   90.00
_cell.angle_gamma   90.00
#
_symmetry.space_group_name_H-M   'P 1'
#
loop_
_entity.id
_entity.type
_entity.pdbx_description
1 polymer ?
#
loop_
_entity_poly.entity_id
_entity_poly.type
_entity_poly.pdbx_seq_one_letter_code
_entity_poly.pdbx_strand_id
1 'polypeptide(L)'
;MVTIVSVKFRTAPKPYYFNPGEDIFHIGEFVIVETVRGLEFGEIVGGNKEVAESEIIGELKPVIRKATEEDKKRNEENQASRKDIMEKATEKVAECKLDMKVVDAECTFDRKKTIIYYLAPNRVDFRELVRKLAAIIPGRIEMRQIYERDDIILKGAYGVCGQPCCCTTFLSDYAKATIKMAKNQNISLNPNSLNGFCARPMCCLRFEDDFYREELKKCLK
;
A
#
# COMPACT_ATOMS: atom_id res chain seq x y z
N MET A 1 4.63 -28.24 8.55
CA MET A 1 5.14 -26.93 8.96
C MET A 1 6.01 -26.41 7.85
N VAL A 2 5.91 -25.13 7.56
CA VAL A 2 6.69 -24.48 6.48
C VAL A 2 7.43 -23.30 7.08
N THR A 3 8.71 -23.16 6.74
CA THR A 3 9.52 -22.02 7.19
C THR A 3 9.21 -20.83 6.29
N ILE A 4 8.94 -19.68 6.91
CA ILE A 4 8.66 -18.43 6.23
C ILE A 4 9.54 -17.30 6.75
N VAL A 5 9.73 -16.28 5.92
CA VAL A 5 10.28 -14.98 6.31
C VAL A 5 9.29 -13.89 5.96
N SER A 6 9.24 -12.84 6.78
CA SER A 6 8.36 -11.69 6.56
C SER A 6 9.13 -10.57 5.88
N VAL A 7 8.74 -10.22 4.67
CA VAL A 7 9.37 -9.17 3.86
C VAL A 7 8.42 -7.98 3.77
N LYS A 8 8.91 -6.80 4.06
CA LYS A 8 8.18 -5.55 3.93
C LYS A 8 8.66 -4.79 2.71
N PHE A 9 7.71 -4.36 1.89
CA PHE A 9 7.97 -3.45 0.77
C PHE A 9 7.56 -2.03 1.15
N ARG A 10 8.20 -1.06 0.55
CA ARG A 10 7.95 0.36 0.83
C ARG A 10 6.48 0.77 0.63
N THR A 11 5.87 0.29 -0.44
CA THR A 11 4.49 0.63 -0.81
C THR A 11 3.42 -0.28 -0.22
N ALA A 12 3.84 -1.29 0.55
CA ALA A 12 2.92 -2.26 1.14
C ALA A 12 2.69 -1.97 2.63
N PRO A 13 1.42 -1.86 3.07
CA PRO A 13 1.10 -1.61 4.48
C PRO A 13 1.40 -2.81 5.38
N LYS A 14 1.39 -4.02 4.81
CA LYS A 14 1.64 -5.29 5.52
C LYS A 14 2.91 -5.96 5.01
N PRO A 15 3.63 -6.70 5.86
CA PRO A 15 4.66 -7.61 5.39
C PRO A 15 4.00 -8.79 4.62
N TYR A 16 4.75 -9.32 3.67
CA TYR A 16 4.38 -10.53 2.93
C TYR A 16 5.27 -11.68 3.32
N TYR A 17 4.74 -12.89 3.25
CA TYR A 17 5.47 -14.10 3.56
C TYR A 17 6.12 -14.68 2.32
N PHE A 18 7.39 -15.07 2.47
CA PHE A 18 8.19 -15.72 1.43
C PHE A 18 8.86 -16.97 1.97
N ASN A 19 9.18 -17.89 1.07
CA ASN A 19 9.96 -19.08 1.40
C ASN A 19 11.44 -18.71 1.43
N PRO A 20 12.15 -18.86 2.56
CA PRO A 20 13.57 -18.55 2.65
C PRO A 20 14.47 -19.61 1.97
N GLY A 21 13.92 -20.78 1.58
CA GLY A 21 14.72 -21.92 1.16
C GLY A 21 15.57 -22.45 2.31
N GLU A 22 16.85 -22.66 2.05
CA GLU A 22 17.85 -23.12 3.03
C GLU A 22 18.55 -21.95 3.75
N ASP A 23 18.32 -20.73 3.30
CA ASP A 23 19.00 -19.56 3.85
C ASP A 23 18.39 -19.10 5.18
N ILE A 24 19.25 -18.56 6.03
CA ILE A 24 18.86 -17.92 7.28
C ILE A 24 18.91 -16.39 7.08
N PHE A 25 17.79 -15.74 7.38
CA PHE A 25 17.64 -14.30 7.27
C PHE A 25 17.44 -13.67 8.63
N HIS A 26 18.06 -12.51 8.84
CA HIS A 26 17.92 -11.71 10.05
C HIS A 26 17.09 -10.45 9.78
N ILE A 27 16.43 -9.97 10.83
CA ILE A 27 15.65 -8.71 10.75
C ILE A 27 16.59 -7.55 10.38
N GLY A 28 16.17 -6.72 9.43
CA GLY A 28 16.94 -5.61 8.89
C GLY A 28 17.81 -5.97 7.68
N GLU A 29 17.90 -7.25 7.30
CA GLU A 29 18.54 -7.63 6.03
C GLU A 29 17.63 -7.28 4.84
N PHE A 30 18.27 -6.96 3.71
CA PHE A 30 17.56 -6.68 2.47
C PHE A 30 17.67 -7.87 1.51
N VAL A 31 16.57 -8.10 0.79
CA VAL A 31 16.43 -9.24 -0.12
C VAL A 31 15.82 -8.84 -1.46
N ILE A 32 16.15 -9.63 -2.48
CA ILE A 32 15.47 -9.57 -3.77
C ILE A 32 14.50 -10.75 -3.83
N VAL A 33 13.25 -10.44 -4.11
CA VAL A 33 12.15 -11.40 -4.21
C VAL A 33 11.43 -11.26 -5.54
N GLU A 34 10.83 -12.33 -6.00
CA GLU A 34 9.95 -12.30 -7.16
C GLU A 34 8.51 -12.14 -6.71
N THR A 35 7.84 -11.13 -7.23
CA THR A 35 6.42 -10.87 -6.98
C THR A 35 5.62 -10.94 -8.28
N VAL A 36 4.31 -10.75 -8.20
CA VAL A 36 3.45 -10.62 -9.40
C VAL A 36 3.85 -9.40 -10.26
N ARG A 37 4.51 -8.42 -9.66
CA ARG A 37 4.96 -7.19 -10.34
C ARG A 37 6.32 -7.34 -11.02
N GLY A 38 7.08 -8.36 -10.67
CA GLY A 38 8.45 -8.61 -11.10
C GLY A 38 9.41 -8.70 -9.90
N LEU A 39 10.68 -8.41 -10.15
CA LEU A 39 11.68 -8.36 -9.08
C LEU A 39 11.47 -7.13 -8.20
N GLU A 40 11.40 -7.35 -6.91
CA GLU A 40 11.23 -6.29 -5.92
C GLU A 40 12.31 -6.38 -4.84
N PHE A 41 12.72 -5.21 -4.34
CA PHE A 41 13.64 -5.05 -3.23
C PHE A 41 12.82 -4.89 -1.95
N GLY A 42 13.08 -5.75 -0.96
CA GLY A 42 12.35 -5.75 0.30
C GLY A 42 13.26 -5.86 1.51
N GLU A 43 12.75 -5.46 2.66
CA GLU A 43 13.41 -5.55 3.96
C GLU A 43 12.80 -6.69 4.78
N ILE A 44 13.65 -7.51 5.40
CA ILE A 44 13.21 -8.55 6.34
C ILE A 44 12.78 -7.90 7.66
N VAL A 45 11.51 -8.02 7.98
CA VAL A 45 10.92 -7.53 9.24
C VAL A 45 10.58 -8.66 10.22
N GLY A 46 10.63 -9.91 9.77
CA GLY A 46 10.52 -11.11 10.59
C GLY A 46 11.43 -12.19 10.04
N GLY A 47 12.35 -12.68 10.87
CA GLY A 47 13.29 -13.76 10.50
C GLY A 47 12.58 -15.10 10.27
N ASN A 48 13.37 -16.15 10.02
CA ASN A 48 12.86 -17.48 9.76
C ASN A 48 11.95 -17.97 10.89
N LYS A 49 10.69 -18.27 10.58
CA LYS A 49 9.69 -18.76 11.51
C LYS A 49 8.93 -19.93 10.89
N GLU A 50 8.71 -20.97 11.68
CA GLU A 50 7.84 -22.07 11.28
C GLU A 50 6.38 -21.72 11.54
N VAL A 51 5.55 -21.91 10.54
CA VAL A 51 4.10 -21.72 10.62
C VAL A 51 3.36 -22.93 10.08
N ALA A 52 2.11 -23.11 10.47
CA ALA A 52 1.27 -24.16 9.91
C ALA A 52 0.86 -23.78 8.47
N GLU A 53 0.80 -24.76 7.58
CA GLU A 53 0.35 -24.54 6.19
C GLU A 53 -1.03 -23.89 6.11
N SER A 54 -1.89 -24.12 7.09
CA SER A 54 -3.23 -23.53 7.19
C SER A 54 -3.24 -22.01 7.39
N GLU A 55 -2.13 -21.42 7.85
CA GLU A 55 -2.00 -19.97 8.05
C GLU A 55 -1.52 -19.24 6.80
N ILE A 56 -1.12 -19.98 5.77
CA ILE A 56 -0.58 -19.43 4.54
C ILE A 56 -1.72 -19.26 3.53
N ILE A 57 -1.99 -18.04 3.14
CA ILE A 57 -2.98 -17.72 2.11
C ILE A 57 -2.26 -17.60 0.77
N GLY A 58 -2.32 -18.66 -0.06
CA GLY A 58 -1.74 -18.68 -1.40
C GLY A 58 -0.40 -19.39 -1.50
N GLU A 59 0.23 -19.32 -2.68
CA GLU A 59 1.52 -19.94 -2.97
C GLU A 59 2.67 -19.09 -2.43
N LEU A 60 3.54 -19.69 -1.61
CA LEU A 60 4.74 -19.03 -1.11
C LEU A 60 5.80 -18.93 -2.21
N LYS A 61 6.10 -17.73 -2.63
CA LYS A 61 7.19 -17.47 -3.56
C LYS A 61 8.54 -17.51 -2.83
N PRO A 62 9.61 -17.96 -3.50
CA PRO A 62 10.93 -18.01 -2.88
C PRO A 62 11.57 -16.63 -2.78
N VAL A 63 12.43 -16.45 -1.79
CA VAL A 63 13.43 -15.39 -1.78
C VAL A 63 14.51 -15.79 -2.79
N ILE A 64 14.83 -14.90 -3.73
CA ILE A 64 15.82 -15.21 -4.79
C ILE A 64 17.22 -15.17 -4.21
N ARG A 65 17.57 -14.08 -3.48
CA ARG A 65 18.88 -13.90 -2.86
C ARG A 65 18.91 -12.74 -1.89
N LYS A 66 19.93 -12.67 -1.06
CA LYS A 66 20.25 -11.46 -0.29
C LYS A 66 20.64 -10.31 -1.22
N ALA A 67 20.27 -9.11 -0.86
CA ALA A 67 20.62 -7.92 -1.61
C ALA A 67 22.10 -7.56 -1.39
N THR A 68 22.80 -7.19 -2.47
CA THR A 68 24.15 -6.67 -2.42
C THR A 68 24.17 -5.16 -2.21
N GLU A 69 25.35 -4.56 -1.95
CA GLU A 69 25.49 -3.11 -1.87
C GLU A 69 25.16 -2.40 -3.22
N GLU A 70 25.41 -3.07 -4.34
CA GLU A 70 25.02 -2.57 -5.66
C GLU A 70 23.49 -2.55 -5.82
N ASP A 71 22.79 -3.55 -5.28
CA ASP A 71 21.34 -3.58 -5.28
C ASP A 71 20.74 -2.44 -4.44
N LYS A 72 21.34 -2.13 -3.30
CA LYS A 72 20.94 -0.99 -2.47
C LYS A 72 21.09 0.34 -3.22
N LYS A 73 22.25 0.57 -3.84
CA LYS A 73 22.48 1.76 -4.67
C LYS A 73 21.47 1.88 -5.81
N ARG A 74 21.22 0.76 -6.52
CA ARG A 74 20.23 0.71 -7.58
C ARG A 74 18.81 1.04 -7.10
N ASN A 75 18.46 0.57 -5.91
CA ASN A 75 17.17 0.90 -5.29
C ASN A 75 17.09 2.39 -4.90
N GLU A 76 18.18 2.96 -4.38
CA GLU A 76 18.27 4.40 -4.08
C GLU A 76 18.13 5.26 -5.34
N GLU A 77 18.81 4.89 -6.43
CA GLU A 77 18.66 5.55 -7.73
C GLU A 77 17.23 5.47 -8.26
N ASN A 78 16.58 4.30 -8.12
CA ASN A 78 15.17 4.13 -8.51
C ASN A 78 14.25 5.03 -7.67
N GLN A 79 14.55 5.19 -6.38
CA GLN A 79 13.80 6.09 -5.51
C GLN A 79 14.06 7.56 -5.84
N ALA A 80 15.29 7.93 -6.19
CA ALA A 80 15.62 9.29 -6.64
C ALA A 80 14.89 9.67 -7.94
N SER A 81 14.83 8.75 -8.91
CA SER A 81 14.12 8.95 -10.19
C SER A 81 12.61 9.13 -10.04
N ARG A 82 12.04 8.74 -8.90
CA ARG A 82 10.59 8.83 -8.64
C ARG A 82 10.04 10.24 -8.79
N LYS A 83 10.74 11.24 -8.23
CA LYS A 83 10.29 12.65 -8.31
C LYS A 83 10.28 13.15 -9.74
N ASP A 84 11.35 12.88 -10.48
CA ASP A 84 11.47 13.25 -11.90
C ASP A 84 10.37 12.60 -12.76
N ILE A 85 10.07 11.31 -12.52
CA ILE A 85 8.97 10.61 -13.20
C ILE A 85 7.62 11.24 -12.87
N MET A 86 7.39 11.61 -11.60
CA MET A 86 6.13 12.24 -11.18
C MET A 86 5.94 13.62 -11.82
N GLU A 87 6.99 14.43 -11.88
CA GLU A 87 6.97 15.76 -12.53
C GLU A 87 6.64 15.61 -14.01
N LYS A 88 7.37 14.77 -14.73
CA LYS A 88 7.11 14.47 -16.14
C LYS A 88 5.69 13.93 -16.38
N ALA A 89 5.22 13.04 -15.52
CA ALA A 89 3.86 12.51 -15.62
C ALA A 89 2.81 13.61 -15.42
N THR A 90 3.02 14.49 -14.44
CA THR A 90 2.10 15.60 -14.15
C THR A 90 2.03 16.60 -15.30
N GLU A 91 3.17 16.96 -15.91
CA GLU A 91 3.21 17.81 -17.08
C GLU A 91 2.42 17.22 -18.25
N LYS A 92 2.62 15.93 -18.53
CA LYS A 92 1.93 15.25 -19.62
C LYS A 92 0.44 15.08 -19.39
N VAL A 93 0.02 14.88 -18.13
CA VAL A 93 -1.40 14.90 -17.74
C VAL A 93 -2.04 16.26 -18.03
N ALA A 94 -1.34 17.35 -17.69
CA ALA A 94 -1.80 18.72 -18.00
C ALA A 94 -1.88 18.99 -19.50
N GLU A 95 -0.87 18.56 -20.29
CA GLU A 95 -0.88 18.67 -21.76
C GLU A 95 -2.06 17.90 -22.39
N CYS A 96 -2.41 16.74 -21.85
CA CYS A 96 -3.53 15.92 -22.34
C CYS A 96 -4.89 16.41 -21.80
N LYS A 97 -4.92 17.40 -20.90
CA LYS A 97 -6.13 17.95 -20.25
C LYS A 97 -6.99 16.87 -19.60
N LEU A 98 -6.35 15.88 -18.96
CA LEU A 98 -7.03 14.78 -18.30
C LEU A 98 -7.42 15.18 -16.85
N ASP A 99 -8.66 14.88 -16.46
CA ASP A 99 -9.15 15.07 -15.08
C ASP A 99 -8.64 13.95 -14.17
N MET A 100 -7.35 14.00 -13.88
CA MET A 100 -6.66 13.04 -13.01
C MET A 100 -5.47 13.69 -12.30
N LYS A 101 -5.15 13.20 -11.12
CA LYS A 101 -4.01 13.66 -10.33
C LYS A 101 -3.02 12.52 -10.15
N VAL A 102 -1.78 12.75 -10.57
CA VAL A 102 -0.67 11.84 -10.27
C VAL A 102 -0.35 11.92 -8.79
N VAL A 103 -0.30 10.78 -8.12
CA VAL A 103 -0.07 10.66 -6.68
C VAL A 103 1.33 10.18 -6.37
N ASP A 104 1.74 9.13 -7.09
CA ASP A 104 3.03 8.47 -6.90
C ASP A 104 3.49 7.78 -8.18
N ALA A 105 4.79 7.48 -8.24
CA ALA A 105 5.38 6.67 -9.28
C ALA A 105 6.40 5.71 -8.69
N GLU A 106 6.49 4.51 -9.24
CA GLU A 106 7.38 3.46 -8.79
C GLU A 106 7.98 2.73 -9.98
N CYS A 107 9.29 2.56 -9.99
CA CYS A 107 9.97 1.68 -10.94
C CYS A 107 10.20 0.32 -10.29
N THR A 108 9.96 -0.76 -11.03
CA THR A 108 10.41 -2.09 -10.61
C THR A 108 11.92 -2.12 -10.46
N PHE A 109 12.43 -3.00 -9.61
CA PHE A 109 13.86 -3.10 -9.33
C PHE A 109 14.71 -3.29 -10.60
N ASP A 110 14.19 -4.03 -11.57
CA ASP A 110 14.83 -4.29 -12.87
C ASP A 110 14.66 -3.16 -13.91
N ARG A 111 13.93 -2.09 -13.57
CA ARG A 111 13.58 -0.96 -14.44
C ARG A 111 12.80 -1.32 -15.71
N LYS A 112 12.27 -2.53 -15.78
CA LYS A 112 11.47 -2.96 -16.95
C LYS A 112 10.07 -2.37 -16.95
N LYS A 113 9.55 -2.03 -15.76
CA LYS A 113 8.20 -1.51 -15.59
C LYS A 113 8.20 -0.27 -14.69
N THR A 114 7.46 0.74 -15.10
CA THR A 114 7.15 1.92 -14.28
C THR A 114 5.65 1.94 -14.01
N ILE A 115 5.27 1.96 -12.74
CA ILE A 115 3.88 2.04 -12.30
C ILE A 115 3.61 3.47 -11.87
N ILE A 116 2.60 4.10 -12.45
CA ILE A 116 2.16 5.45 -12.10
C ILE A 116 0.81 5.36 -11.41
N TYR A 117 0.77 5.79 -10.15
CA TYR A 117 -0.43 5.80 -9.33
C TYR A 117 -1.16 7.13 -9.51
N TYR A 118 -2.47 7.07 -9.78
CA TYR A 118 -3.27 8.26 -10.00
C TYR A 118 -4.64 8.17 -9.33
N LEU A 119 -5.18 9.34 -8.98
CA LEU A 119 -6.55 9.55 -8.56
C LEU A 119 -7.34 10.14 -9.71
N ALA A 120 -8.54 9.63 -9.96
CA ALA A 120 -9.48 10.22 -10.90
C ALA A 120 -10.92 9.99 -10.41
N PRO A 121 -11.82 10.99 -10.54
CA PRO A 121 -13.23 10.86 -10.13
C PRO A 121 -13.98 9.87 -11.04
N ASN A 122 -13.59 9.81 -12.30
CA ASN A 122 -14.22 8.99 -13.33
C ASN A 122 -13.19 8.14 -14.08
N ARG A 123 -13.67 7.29 -14.97
CA ARG A 123 -12.81 6.52 -15.86
C ARG A 123 -12.14 7.46 -16.88
N VAL A 124 -10.82 7.42 -16.96
CA VAL A 124 -10.01 8.26 -17.85
C VAL A 124 -9.45 7.43 -19.00
N ASP A 125 -9.49 7.99 -20.22
CA ASP A 125 -8.76 7.40 -21.34
C ASP A 125 -7.34 7.97 -21.39
N PHE A 126 -6.39 7.16 -20.98
CA PHE A 126 -4.97 7.51 -20.88
C PHE A 126 -4.10 6.98 -22.03
N ARG A 127 -4.68 6.55 -23.16
CA ARG A 127 -3.92 5.96 -24.29
C ARG A 127 -2.89 6.94 -24.86
N GLU A 128 -3.30 8.19 -25.06
CA GLU A 128 -2.42 9.24 -25.54
C GLU A 128 -1.35 9.59 -24.52
N LEU A 129 -1.73 9.70 -23.26
CA LEU A 129 -0.82 9.94 -22.14
C LEU A 129 0.28 8.87 -22.08
N VAL A 130 -0.10 7.59 -22.14
CA VAL A 130 0.88 6.48 -22.11
C VAL A 130 1.84 6.54 -23.29
N ARG A 131 1.39 6.90 -24.49
CA ARG A 131 2.28 7.06 -25.66
C ARG A 131 3.31 8.18 -25.44
N LYS A 132 2.87 9.34 -24.93
CA LYS A 132 3.76 10.47 -24.62
C LYS A 132 4.76 10.13 -23.51
N LEU A 133 4.30 9.43 -22.49
CA LEU A 133 5.16 9.00 -21.38
C LEU A 133 6.18 7.93 -21.80
N ALA A 134 5.79 6.98 -22.65
CA ALA A 134 6.68 5.94 -23.17
C ALA A 134 7.85 6.50 -24.01
N ALA A 135 7.70 7.70 -24.57
CA ALA A 135 8.80 8.38 -25.27
C ALA A 135 9.85 9.00 -24.33
N ILE A 136 9.51 9.20 -23.04
CA ILE A 136 10.34 9.93 -22.08
C ILE A 136 10.84 9.01 -20.95
N ILE A 137 10.00 8.07 -20.54
CA ILE A 137 10.27 7.16 -19.40
C ILE A 137 10.63 5.79 -19.97
N PRO A 138 11.78 5.23 -19.62
CA PRO A 138 12.18 3.90 -20.08
C PRO A 138 11.32 2.81 -19.44
N GLY A 139 11.09 1.74 -20.20
CA GLY A 139 10.34 0.58 -19.75
C GLY A 139 8.83 0.64 -20.03
N ARG A 140 8.13 -0.40 -19.63
CA ARG A 140 6.68 -0.51 -19.79
C ARG A 140 5.96 0.34 -18.74
N ILE A 141 5.07 1.21 -19.18
CA ILE A 141 4.27 2.06 -18.28
C ILE A 141 2.96 1.36 -17.95
N GLU A 142 2.66 1.28 -16.65
CA GLU A 142 1.41 0.79 -16.10
C GLU A 142 0.72 1.91 -15.32
N MET A 143 -0.49 2.27 -15.75
CA MET A 143 -1.31 3.27 -15.04
C MET A 143 -2.20 2.56 -14.03
N ARG A 144 -2.08 2.91 -12.74
CA ARG A 144 -2.85 2.29 -11.66
C ARG A 144 -3.70 3.32 -10.94
N GLN A 145 -5.01 3.19 -11.08
CA GLN A 145 -5.93 4.01 -10.31
C GLN A 145 -5.91 3.58 -8.84
N ILE A 146 -5.81 4.55 -7.97
CA ILE A 146 -5.92 4.38 -6.51
C ILE A 146 -7.06 5.25 -5.99
N TYR A 147 -7.43 5.04 -4.74
CA TYR A 147 -8.48 5.79 -4.06
C TYR A 147 -7.89 6.69 -2.97
N GLU A 148 -8.70 7.61 -2.44
CA GLU A 148 -8.27 8.59 -1.44
C GLU A 148 -7.64 7.93 -0.20
N ARG A 149 -8.11 6.74 0.19
CA ARG A 149 -7.51 6.01 1.32
C ARG A 149 -6.10 5.54 1.01
N ASP A 150 -5.85 5.08 -0.21
CA ASP A 150 -4.53 4.62 -0.63
C ASP A 150 -3.55 5.80 -0.69
N ASP A 151 -4.01 6.98 -1.12
CA ASP A 151 -3.24 8.23 -1.09
C ASP A 151 -2.84 8.60 0.35
N ILE A 152 -3.78 8.51 1.30
CA ILE A 152 -3.51 8.73 2.73
C ILE A 152 -2.50 7.72 3.26
N ILE A 153 -2.58 6.46 2.86
CA ILE A 153 -1.62 5.43 3.30
C ILE A 153 -0.22 5.73 2.77
N LEU A 154 -0.10 6.18 1.53
CA LEU A 154 1.18 6.48 0.90
C LEU A 154 1.86 7.74 1.46
N LYS A 155 1.09 8.77 1.77
CA LYS A 155 1.58 10.07 2.25
C LYS A 155 1.61 10.21 3.76
N GLY A 156 0.80 9.43 4.46
CA GLY A 156 0.47 9.66 5.86
C GLY A 156 -0.51 10.81 6.04
N ALA A 157 -1.29 10.75 7.11
CA ALA A 157 -2.16 11.85 7.54
C ALA A 157 -2.53 11.69 9.02
N TYR A 158 -3.04 12.75 9.62
CA TYR A 158 -3.61 12.74 10.97
C TYR A 158 -5.13 12.69 10.89
N GLY A 159 -5.73 11.91 11.77
CA GLY A 159 -7.20 11.85 11.89
C GLY A 159 -7.78 13.08 12.58
N VAL A 160 -9.11 13.19 12.57
CA VAL A 160 -9.85 14.23 13.32
C VAL A 160 -9.58 14.16 14.84
N CYS A 161 -9.12 13.04 15.35
CA CYS A 161 -8.72 12.82 16.74
C CYS A 161 -7.30 13.32 17.06
N GLY A 162 -6.56 13.89 16.09
CA GLY A 162 -5.18 14.37 16.24
C GLY A 162 -4.12 13.29 16.24
N GLN A 163 -4.49 12.00 16.10
CA GLN A 163 -3.56 10.90 15.99
C GLN A 163 -3.28 10.54 14.51
N PRO A 164 -2.13 9.91 14.21
CA PRO A 164 -1.90 9.36 12.87
C PRO A 164 -3.07 8.45 12.46
N CYS A 165 -3.46 8.50 11.19
CA CYS A 165 -4.60 7.72 10.70
C CYS A 165 -4.43 6.23 11.00
N CYS A 166 -5.49 5.57 11.50
CA CYS A 166 -5.47 4.15 11.84
C CYS A 166 -5.02 3.26 10.67
N CYS A 167 -5.37 3.63 9.43
CA CYS A 167 -4.98 2.91 8.22
C CYS A 167 -3.50 3.05 7.86
N THR A 168 -2.79 4.03 8.41
CA THR A 168 -1.34 4.21 8.21
C THR A 168 -0.51 3.57 9.31
N THR A 169 -1.12 3.20 10.42
CA THR A 169 -0.44 2.66 11.61
C THR A 169 -0.70 1.17 11.81
N PHE A 170 -1.83 0.81 12.40
CA PHE A 170 -2.10 -0.56 12.85
C PHE A 170 -3.27 -1.25 12.13
N LEU A 171 -4.22 -0.48 11.56
CA LEU A 171 -5.39 -1.03 10.90
C LEU A 171 -5.08 -1.33 9.43
N SER A 172 -4.54 -2.51 9.21
CA SER A 172 -4.25 -3.00 7.87
C SER A 172 -5.41 -3.78 7.24
N ASP A 173 -6.44 -4.13 8.02
CA ASP A 173 -7.66 -4.72 7.52
C ASP A 173 -8.68 -3.61 7.19
N TYR A 174 -9.08 -3.55 5.91
CA TYR A 174 -10.00 -2.53 5.38
C TYR A 174 -11.46 -2.95 5.47
N ALA A 175 -11.83 -3.64 6.55
CA ALA A 175 -13.23 -3.97 6.80
C ALA A 175 -14.09 -2.70 6.79
N LYS A 176 -15.25 -2.78 6.14
CA LYS A 176 -16.14 -1.62 5.98
C LYS A 176 -16.78 -1.25 7.31
N ALA A 177 -16.66 0.01 7.72
CA ALA A 177 -17.48 0.57 8.78
C ALA A 177 -18.89 0.85 8.26
N THR A 178 -19.90 0.59 9.11
CA THR A 178 -21.31 0.75 8.76
C THR A 178 -21.96 1.85 9.61
N ILE A 179 -23.08 2.40 9.13
CA ILE A 179 -23.87 3.39 9.87
C ILE A 179 -24.37 2.83 11.21
N LYS A 180 -24.63 1.51 11.27
CA LYS A 180 -25.04 0.84 12.52
C LYS A 180 -23.97 0.95 13.60
N MET A 181 -22.70 0.83 13.23
CA MET A 181 -21.57 0.97 14.15
C MET A 181 -21.47 2.40 14.71
N ALA A 182 -21.72 3.41 13.88
CA ALA A 182 -21.77 4.79 14.34
C ALA A 182 -22.93 5.04 15.34
N LYS A 183 -24.09 4.45 15.07
CA LYS A 183 -25.24 4.51 16.00
C LYS A 183 -24.95 3.84 17.35
N ASN A 184 -24.30 2.68 17.33
CA ASN A 184 -23.90 1.97 18.56
C ASN A 184 -22.97 2.81 19.43
N GLN A 185 -22.18 3.69 18.83
CA GLN A 185 -21.22 4.58 19.48
C GLN A 185 -21.75 6.01 19.71
N ASN A 186 -23.05 6.24 19.52
CA ASN A 186 -23.70 7.56 19.65
C ASN A 186 -23.01 8.67 18.83
N ILE A 187 -22.42 8.33 17.68
CA ILE A 187 -21.79 9.31 16.81
C ILE A 187 -22.81 9.87 15.84
N SER A 188 -22.75 11.19 15.67
CA SER A 188 -23.61 11.90 14.72
C SER A 188 -23.45 11.35 13.31
N LEU A 189 -24.57 11.17 12.60
CA LEU A 189 -24.59 10.69 11.22
C LEU A 189 -24.25 11.80 10.20
N ASN A 190 -23.89 13.00 10.67
CA ASN A 190 -23.40 14.04 9.79
C ASN A 190 -22.08 13.58 9.13
N PRO A 191 -21.96 13.67 7.80
CA PRO A 191 -20.74 13.27 7.09
C PRO A 191 -19.45 13.88 7.63
N ASN A 192 -19.49 15.12 8.10
CA ASN A 192 -18.34 15.83 8.67
C ASN A 192 -17.85 15.19 9.99
N SER A 193 -18.73 14.55 10.74
CA SER A 193 -18.41 13.88 12.01
C SER A 193 -18.19 12.38 11.84
N LEU A 194 -18.77 11.80 10.78
CA LEU A 194 -18.76 10.37 10.51
C LEU A 194 -17.56 9.92 9.67
N ASN A 195 -17.16 10.76 8.70
CA ASN A 195 -16.15 10.39 7.71
C ASN A 195 -14.75 10.84 8.11
N GLY A 196 -13.78 10.02 7.77
CA GLY A 196 -12.37 10.39 7.78
C GLY A 196 -11.99 11.20 6.53
N PHE A 197 -10.75 11.62 6.44
CA PHE A 197 -10.21 12.38 5.29
C PHE A 197 -10.31 11.63 3.94
N CYS A 198 -10.46 10.31 3.96
CA CYS A 198 -10.69 9.50 2.77
C CYS A 198 -12.16 9.47 2.31
N ALA A 199 -13.01 10.37 2.80
CA ALA A 199 -14.43 10.46 2.52
C ALA A 199 -15.26 9.18 2.84
N ARG A 200 -14.66 8.22 3.56
CA ARG A 200 -15.32 7.01 4.03
C ARG A 200 -15.54 7.07 5.54
N PRO A 201 -16.53 6.34 6.10
CA PRO A 201 -16.70 6.26 7.54
C PRO A 201 -15.39 5.90 8.25
N MET A 202 -15.14 6.51 9.39
CA MET A 202 -13.90 6.36 10.17
C MET A 202 -13.62 4.91 10.51
N CYS A 203 -12.35 4.50 10.37
CA CYS A 203 -11.92 3.12 10.62
C CYS A 203 -12.08 2.71 12.09
N CYS A 204 -11.90 3.65 13.04
CA CYS A 204 -12.09 3.41 14.47
C CYS A 204 -13.50 2.92 14.80
N LEU A 205 -14.52 3.38 14.09
CA LEU A 205 -15.90 2.91 14.28
C LEU A 205 -16.02 1.39 14.17
N ARG A 206 -15.32 0.81 13.20
CA ARG A 206 -15.30 -0.65 13.03
C ARG A 206 -14.43 -1.31 14.10
N PHE A 207 -13.28 -0.73 14.39
CA PHE A 207 -12.33 -1.29 15.34
C PHE A 207 -12.89 -1.35 16.75
N GLU A 208 -13.67 -0.34 17.14
CA GLU A 208 -14.23 -0.19 18.48
C GLU A 208 -15.64 -0.80 18.64
N ASP A 209 -16.32 -1.19 17.54
CA ASP A 209 -17.73 -1.63 17.55
C ASP A 209 -17.97 -2.79 18.51
N ASP A 210 -17.07 -3.76 18.58
CA ASP A 210 -17.25 -4.95 19.43
C ASP A 210 -17.22 -4.56 20.91
N PHE A 211 -16.35 -3.63 21.32
CA PHE A 211 -16.30 -3.10 22.68
C PHE A 211 -17.63 -2.40 23.06
N TYR A 212 -18.11 -1.50 22.19
CA TYR A 212 -19.38 -0.80 22.45
C TYR A 212 -20.59 -1.73 22.48
N ARG A 213 -20.60 -2.78 21.68
CA ARG A 213 -21.65 -3.80 21.68
C ARG A 213 -21.68 -4.60 22.98
N GLU A 214 -20.52 -4.91 23.56
CA GLU A 214 -20.44 -5.59 24.84
C GLU A 214 -20.93 -4.71 25.98
N GLU A 215 -20.54 -3.44 26.01
CA GLU A 215 -21.00 -2.48 27.01
C GLU A 215 -22.53 -2.24 26.93
N LEU A 216 -23.08 -2.08 25.71
CA LEU A 216 -24.54 -1.98 25.54
C LEU A 216 -25.29 -3.21 26.07
N LYS A 217 -24.74 -4.42 25.91
CA LYS A 217 -25.34 -5.65 26.46
C LYS A 217 -25.30 -5.68 28.00
N LYS A 218 -24.28 -5.09 28.63
CA LYS A 218 -24.18 -4.99 30.08
C LYS A 218 -25.19 -3.97 30.65
N CYS A 219 -25.42 -2.86 29.96
CA CYS A 219 -26.37 -1.83 30.39
C CYS A 219 -27.85 -2.25 30.23
N LEU A 220 -28.12 -3.25 29.36
CA LEU A 220 -29.48 -3.78 29.10
C LEU A 220 -29.86 -4.96 29.99
N LYS A 221 -28.97 -5.42 30.86
CA LYS A 221 -29.23 -6.42 31.94
C LYS A 221 -29.40 -5.75 33.28
#